data_fd559df31389931d897cfb0b73af2c2a
#
_entry.id   fd559df31389931d897cfb0b73af2c2a
#
_cell.length_a   1.000
_cell.length_b   1.000
_cell.length_c   1.000
_cell.angle_alpha   90.00
_cell.angle_beta   90.00
_cell.angle_gamma   90.00
#
_symmetry.space_group_name_H-M   'P 1'
#
loop_
_entity.id
_entity.type
_entity.pdbx_description
1 polymer ?
#
loop_
_entity_poly.entity_id
_entity_poly.type
_entity_poly.pdbx_seq_one_letter_code
_entity_poly.pdbx_strand_id
1 'polypeptide(L)'
;MATPDIPDSFFERVDTSPDGEFYREPRFVQHIDQVTIDALTEWYREFLHPEADVLDLMSSWVSHYPPEVALGRVAGLGMNAAELAANPRLTEHCVHDLNADPELPYEDAAFDRATIAVSIQYLVRPVETVRSVARVLRPGGQLCVAMSHRCFPTKAIRAFQQLPPRDRIRLVGAYLDLGGFEEVAFVDRSPPSGDPLWIVTGQVSGP
;
A
#
# COMPACT_ATOMS: atom_id res chain seq x y z
N MET A 1 13.08 -22.12 -6.35
CA MET A 1 14.10 -21.27 -5.69
C MET A 1 13.84 -21.31 -4.20
N ALA A 2 14.89 -21.23 -3.35
CA ALA A 2 14.65 -21.12 -1.91
C ALA A 2 13.94 -19.80 -1.62
N THR A 3 12.90 -19.84 -0.80
CA THR A 3 12.19 -18.66 -0.32
C THR A 3 13.19 -17.74 0.38
N PRO A 4 13.30 -16.46 0.04
CA PRO A 4 14.23 -15.57 0.71
C PRO A 4 13.85 -15.48 2.20
N ASP A 5 14.79 -15.81 3.06
CA ASP A 5 14.64 -15.62 4.51
C ASP A 5 14.86 -14.14 4.80
N ILE A 6 13.79 -13.42 5.15
CA ILE A 6 13.87 -11.99 5.49
C ILE A 6 14.18 -11.90 6.98
N PRO A 7 15.32 -11.30 7.37
CA PRO A 7 15.71 -11.22 8.78
C PRO A 7 14.68 -10.45 9.63
N ASP A 8 14.31 -10.97 10.78
CA ASP A 8 13.38 -10.32 11.72
C ASP A 8 13.82 -8.90 12.08
N SER A 9 15.14 -8.66 12.18
CA SER A 9 15.69 -7.34 12.48
C SER A 9 15.35 -6.27 11.44
N PHE A 10 14.92 -6.65 10.22
CA PHE A 10 14.46 -5.71 9.20
C PHE A 10 13.16 -5.01 9.58
N PHE A 11 12.33 -5.70 10.38
CA PHE A 11 11.03 -5.20 10.82
C PHE A 11 11.06 -4.39 12.12
N GLU A 12 12.23 -4.27 12.76
CA GLU A 12 12.39 -3.43 13.95
C GLU A 12 12.16 -1.95 13.62
N ARG A 13 11.58 -1.21 14.57
CA ARG A 13 11.29 0.22 14.49
C ARG A 13 11.93 0.96 15.65
N VAL A 14 12.18 2.25 15.49
CA VAL A 14 12.66 3.13 16.56
C VAL A 14 11.54 3.35 17.60
N ASP A 15 10.34 3.65 17.12
CA ASP A 15 9.15 3.81 17.95
C ASP A 15 8.30 2.53 17.89
N THR A 16 8.29 1.80 18.99
CA THR A 16 7.51 0.55 19.17
C THR A 16 6.20 0.77 19.92
N SER A 17 5.82 2.03 20.22
CA SER A 17 4.51 2.34 20.82
C SER A 17 3.37 1.89 19.89
N PRO A 18 2.18 1.58 20.42
CA PRO A 18 1.03 1.20 19.62
C PRO A 18 0.74 2.22 18.52
N ASP A 19 0.52 1.74 17.29
CA ASP A 19 0.30 2.62 16.14
C ASP A 19 -0.96 3.49 16.30
N GLY A 20 -1.98 3.01 17.00
CA GLY A 20 -3.16 3.79 17.34
C GLY A 20 -2.87 5.06 18.17
N GLU A 21 -1.76 5.10 18.94
CA GLU A 21 -1.34 6.31 19.63
C GLU A 21 -0.70 7.32 18.67
N PHE A 22 0.17 6.84 17.79
CA PHE A 22 0.85 7.67 16.78
C PHE A 22 -0.14 8.28 15.77
N TYR A 23 -1.13 7.52 15.32
CA TYR A 23 -2.12 7.94 14.33
C TYR A 23 -3.41 8.52 14.96
N ARG A 24 -3.45 8.79 16.27
CA ARG A 24 -4.63 9.34 16.96
C ARG A 24 -5.07 10.69 16.40
N GLU A 25 -4.10 11.60 16.23
CA GLU A 25 -4.37 12.93 15.71
C GLU A 25 -4.37 12.90 14.18
N PRO A 26 -5.45 13.37 13.53
CA PRO A 26 -5.55 13.35 12.07
C PRO A 26 -4.50 14.25 11.41
N ARG A 27 -3.97 13.82 10.28
CA ARG A 27 -2.96 14.52 9.49
C ARG A 27 -3.45 14.74 8.07
N PHE A 28 -4.07 15.88 7.82
CA PHE A 28 -4.53 16.27 6.49
C PHE A 28 -3.37 16.87 5.67
N VAL A 29 -2.32 16.08 5.49
CA VAL A 29 -1.10 16.48 4.75
C VAL A 29 -0.83 15.48 3.63
N GLN A 30 -0.18 15.95 2.58
CA GLN A 30 0.34 15.09 1.51
C GLN A 30 1.76 14.66 1.89
N HIS A 31 2.07 13.39 1.63
CA HIS A 31 3.35 12.79 2.06
C HIS A 31 4.43 12.80 0.97
N ILE A 32 4.07 13.14 -0.26
CA ILE A 32 4.94 13.33 -1.43
C ILE A 32 4.59 14.67 -2.09
N ASP A 33 5.49 15.20 -2.90
CA ASP A 33 5.25 16.47 -3.58
C ASP A 33 4.23 16.37 -4.72
N GLN A 34 3.72 17.52 -5.17
CA GLN A 34 2.65 17.57 -6.16
C GLN A 34 3.03 16.90 -7.49
N VAL A 35 4.27 17.04 -7.94
CA VAL A 35 4.71 16.46 -9.22
C VAL A 35 4.68 14.93 -9.14
N THR A 36 5.05 14.38 -7.98
CA THR A 36 5.00 12.93 -7.73
C THR A 36 3.56 12.44 -7.54
N ILE A 37 2.68 13.26 -6.94
CA ILE A 37 1.24 12.97 -6.87
C ILE A 37 0.64 12.89 -8.27
N ASP A 38 0.99 13.83 -9.15
CA ASP A 38 0.50 13.82 -10.54
C ASP A 38 0.97 12.57 -11.28
N ALA A 39 2.22 12.14 -11.10
CA ALA A 39 2.75 10.91 -11.66
C ALA A 39 2.05 9.65 -11.09
N LEU A 40 1.72 9.63 -9.80
CA LEU A 40 0.95 8.55 -9.18
C LEU A 40 -0.49 8.50 -9.71
N THR A 41 -1.13 9.65 -9.86
CA THR A 41 -2.46 9.75 -10.44
C THR A 41 -2.49 9.23 -11.89
N GLU A 42 -1.46 9.56 -12.68
CA GLU A 42 -1.31 9.05 -14.05
C GLU A 42 -1.13 7.53 -14.06
N TRP A 43 -0.30 7.00 -13.16
CA TRP A 43 -0.16 5.55 -13.00
C TRP A 43 -1.49 4.88 -12.64
N TYR A 44 -2.25 5.44 -11.71
CA TYR A 44 -3.56 4.90 -11.33
C TYR A 44 -4.57 4.95 -12.48
N ARG A 45 -4.45 5.89 -13.43
CA ARG A 45 -5.26 5.93 -14.66
C ARG A 45 -5.01 4.72 -15.57
N GLU A 46 -3.76 4.21 -15.58
CA GLU A 46 -3.41 3.00 -16.31
C GLU A 46 -3.81 1.72 -15.53
N PHE A 47 -3.68 1.74 -14.19
CA PHE A 47 -3.86 0.58 -13.33
C PHE A 47 -5.33 0.29 -12.97
N LEU A 48 -6.11 1.33 -12.72
CA LEU A 48 -7.52 1.23 -12.37
C LEU A 48 -8.39 1.24 -13.61
N HIS A 49 -9.43 0.43 -13.62
CA HIS A 49 -10.41 0.43 -14.72
C HIS A 49 -11.80 0.83 -14.22
N PRO A 50 -12.68 1.37 -15.09
CA PRO A 50 -14.06 1.69 -14.71
C PRO A 50 -14.77 0.50 -14.05
N GLU A 51 -15.60 0.80 -13.08
CA GLU A 51 -16.40 -0.16 -12.30
C GLU A 51 -15.60 -1.12 -11.41
N ALA A 52 -14.25 -1.02 -11.36
CA ALA A 52 -13.45 -1.85 -10.47
C ALA A 52 -13.81 -1.62 -9.00
N ASP A 53 -13.95 -2.73 -8.25
CA ASP A 53 -13.96 -2.70 -6.79
C ASP A 53 -12.53 -2.61 -6.27
N VAL A 54 -12.23 -1.55 -5.52
CA VAL A 54 -10.86 -1.20 -5.11
C VAL A 54 -10.72 -1.19 -3.59
N LEU A 55 -9.66 -1.81 -3.10
CA LEU A 55 -9.23 -1.73 -1.70
C LEU A 55 -8.05 -0.76 -1.59
N ASP A 56 -8.26 0.36 -0.89
CA ASP A 56 -7.23 1.34 -0.54
C ASP A 56 -6.69 1.04 0.85
N LEU A 57 -5.55 0.33 0.91
CA LEU A 57 -4.93 -0.08 2.17
C LEU A 57 -4.04 1.02 2.75
N MET A 58 -4.03 1.10 4.08
CA MET A 58 -3.30 2.14 4.82
C MET A 58 -3.70 3.53 4.32
N SER A 59 -4.98 3.65 3.98
CA SER A 59 -5.62 4.83 3.42
C SER A 59 -5.68 5.97 4.44
N SER A 60 -5.80 7.18 3.91
CA SER A 60 -5.93 8.41 4.66
C SER A 60 -7.01 9.29 4.00
N TRP A 61 -6.90 10.62 4.13
CA TRP A 61 -7.87 11.58 3.62
C TRP A 61 -7.85 11.76 2.09
N VAL A 62 -6.91 11.11 1.38
CA VAL A 62 -6.78 11.19 -0.09
C VAL A 62 -6.17 9.91 -0.65
N SER A 63 -6.74 9.38 -1.73
CA SER A 63 -6.25 8.16 -2.42
C SER A 63 -5.45 8.46 -3.68
N HIS A 64 -5.41 9.70 -4.16
CA HIS A 64 -4.78 10.13 -5.43
C HIS A 64 -5.33 9.44 -6.69
N TYR A 65 -6.52 8.83 -6.61
CA TYR A 65 -7.16 8.22 -7.76
C TYR A 65 -7.67 9.28 -8.75
N PRO A 66 -7.53 9.04 -10.08
CA PRO A 66 -8.00 9.97 -11.09
C PRO A 66 -9.52 10.18 -10.95
N PRO A 67 -10.00 11.45 -10.85
CA PRO A 67 -11.40 11.73 -10.56
C PRO A 67 -12.36 11.31 -11.68
N GLU A 68 -11.86 11.22 -12.90
CA GLU A 68 -12.64 10.85 -14.08
C GLU A 68 -12.87 9.34 -14.21
N VAL A 69 -12.12 8.50 -13.50
CA VAL A 69 -12.36 7.04 -13.50
C VAL A 69 -13.49 6.74 -12.51
N ALA A 70 -14.62 6.35 -13.06
CA ALA A 70 -15.78 5.92 -12.28
C ALA A 70 -15.52 4.51 -11.73
N LEU A 71 -15.10 4.41 -10.48
CA LEU A 71 -14.87 3.15 -9.77
C LEU A 71 -16.19 2.61 -9.20
N GLY A 72 -16.26 1.30 -8.97
CA GLY A 72 -17.32 0.64 -8.24
C GLY A 72 -17.24 0.93 -6.74
N ARG A 73 -17.11 -0.08 -5.93
CA ARG A 73 -16.83 0.03 -4.49
C ARG A 73 -15.39 0.48 -4.27
N VAL A 74 -15.18 1.47 -3.41
CA VAL A 74 -13.85 1.88 -2.96
C VAL A 74 -13.82 1.79 -1.44
N ALA A 75 -13.20 0.74 -0.92
CA ALA A 75 -13.07 0.50 0.51
C ALA A 75 -11.73 1.02 1.02
N GLY A 76 -11.75 1.99 1.95
CA GLY A 76 -10.56 2.50 2.62
C GLY A 76 -10.30 1.78 3.94
N LEU A 77 -9.10 1.28 4.14
CA LEU A 77 -8.67 0.73 5.42
C LEU A 77 -7.47 1.53 5.94
N GLY A 78 -7.60 2.14 7.10
CA GLY A 78 -6.56 3.01 7.67
C GLY A 78 -6.68 3.15 9.18
N MET A 79 -5.86 4.02 9.77
CA MET A 79 -5.72 4.15 11.21
C MET A 79 -6.54 5.29 11.83
N ASN A 80 -7.01 6.27 11.04
CA ASN A 80 -7.70 7.44 11.55
C ASN A 80 -9.06 7.65 10.91
N ALA A 81 -10.13 7.54 11.71
CA ALA A 81 -11.51 7.64 11.23
C ALA A 81 -11.83 9.01 10.60
N ALA A 82 -11.26 10.10 11.12
CA ALA A 82 -11.52 11.44 10.59
C ALA A 82 -10.85 11.66 9.22
N GLU A 83 -9.64 11.12 9.03
CA GLU A 83 -8.97 11.13 7.72
C GLU A 83 -9.77 10.31 6.70
N LEU A 84 -10.13 9.08 7.05
CA LEU A 84 -10.90 8.21 6.16
C LEU A 84 -12.26 8.82 5.78
N ALA A 85 -12.98 9.40 6.74
CA ALA A 85 -14.27 10.05 6.49
C ALA A 85 -14.14 11.29 5.60
N ALA A 86 -12.98 11.93 5.56
CA ALA A 86 -12.72 13.10 4.71
C ALA A 86 -12.28 12.73 3.27
N ASN A 87 -11.99 11.46 3.01
CA ASN A 87 -11.54 11.02 1.70
C ASN A 87 -12.71 10.91 0.69
N PRO A 88 -12.75 11.80 -0.33
CA PRO A 88 -13.91 11.87 -1.24
C PRO A 88 -13.99 10.68 -2.20
N ARG A 89 -12.97 9.84 -2.28
CA ARG A 89 -12.95 8.68 -3.18
C ARG A 89 -13.48 7.41 -2.54
N LEU A 90 -13.56 7.35 -1.20
CA LEU A 90 -14.04 6.18 -0.51
C LEU A 90 -15.57 6.11 -0.51
N THR A 91 -16.12 4.95 -0.83
CA THR A 91 -17.55 4.62 -0.67
C THR A 91 -17.83 4.05 0.72
N GLU A 92 -16.82 3.47 1.35
CA GLU A 92 -16.84 2.94 2.71
C GLU A 92 -15.44 2.95 3.31
N HIS A 93 -15.35 2.86 4.63
CA HIS A 93 -14.05 2.76 5.30
C HIS A 93 -14.11 1.94 6.58
N CYS A 94 -12.94 1.43 6.99
CA CYS A 94 -12.72 0.68 8.22
C CYS A 94 -11.46 1.18 8.92
N VAL A 95 -11.56 1.41 10.24
CA VAL A 95 -10.38 1.67 11.07
C VAL A 95 -9.80 0.33 11.52
N HIS A 96 -8.57 0.04 11.11
CA HIS A 96 -7.94 -1.25 11.37
C HIS A 96 -6.42 -1.11 11.44
N ASP A 97 -5.81 -1.75 12.45
CA ASP A 97 -4.36 -1.77 12.65
C ASP A 97 -3.77 -3.08 12.09
N LEU A 98 -3.20 -3.01 10.89
CA LEU A 98 -2.57 -4.14 10.21
C LEU A 98 -1.32 -4.70 10.92
N ASN A 99 -0.70 -3.94 11.82
CA ASN A 99 0.41 -4.43 12.62
C ASN A 99 -0.05 -5.22 13.86
N ALA A 100 -1.23 -4.90 14.38
CA ALA A 100 -1.87 -5.67 15.44
C ALA A 100 -2.58 -6.92 14.89
N ASP A 101 -3.32 -6.75 13.80
CA ASP A 101 -4.02 -7.82 13.10
C ASP A 101 -3.85 -7.67 11.57
N PRO A 102 -3.01 -8.49 10.92
CA PRO A 102 -2.78 -8.44 9.48
C PRO A 102 -3.91 -9.05 8.65
N GLU A 103 -4.91 -9.68 9.30
CA GLU A 103 -6.06 -10.25 8.62
C GLU A 103 -7.05 -9.14 8.23
N LEU A 104 -7.37 -9.03 6.95
CA LEU A 104 -8.27 -8.01 6.44
C LEU A 104 -9.73 -8.36 6.76
N PRO A 105 -10.55 -7.42 7.26
CA PRO A 105 -11.94 -7.66 7.64
C PRO A 105 -12.89 -7.65 6.43
N TYR A 106 -12.50 -8.32 5.36
CA TYR A 106 -13.27 -8.45 4.12
C TYR A 106 -13.37 -9.92 3.70
N GLU A 107 -14.43 -10.21 2.95
CA GLU A 107 -14.65 -11.55 2.38
C GLU A 107 -13.61 -11.89 1.31
N ASP A 108 -13.46 -13.18 1.02
CA ASP A 108 -12.61 -13.66 -0.06
C ASP A 108 -13.12 -13.16 -1.41
N ALA A 109 -12.20 -12.87 -2.34
CA ALA A 109 -12.51 -12.45 -3.70
C ALA A 109 -13.50 -11.26 -3.79
N ALA A 110 -13.35 -10.26 -2.91
CA ALA A 110 -14.22 -9.09 -2.84
C ALA A 110 -13.80 -7.94 -3.76
N PHE A 111 -12.52 -7.87 -4.17
CA PHE A 111 -11.95 -6.72 -4.89
C PHE A 111 -11.25 -7.12 -6.18
N ASP A 112 -11.23 -6.20 -7.15
CA ASP A 112 -10.49 -6.34 -8.41
C ASP A 112 -9.07 -5.78 -8.30
N ARG A 113 -8.91 -4.72 -7.52
CA ARG A 113 -7.65 -4.01 -7.31
C ARG A 113 -7.41 -3.71 -5.84
N ALA A 114 -6.15 -3.73 -5.43
CA ALA A 114 -5.71 -3.21 -4.15
C ALA A 114 -4.55 -2.23 -4.35
N THR A 115 -4.48 -1.19 -3.52
CA THR A 115 -3.40 -0.21 -3.56
C THR A 115 -2.83 0.05 -2.17
N ILE A 116 -1.53 0.27 -2.11
CA ILE A 116 -0.81 0.79 -0.94
C ILE A 116 0.03 1.98 -1.42
N ALA A 117 -0.29 3.19 -0.97
CA ALA A 117 0.41 4.40 -1.37
C ALA A 117 1.31 4.93 -0.25
N VAL A 118 2.64 4.90 -0.47
CA VAL A 118 3.68 5.50 0.38
C VAL A 118 3.57 5.09 1.86
N SER A 119 3.17 3.86 2.14
CA SER A 119 2.89 3.39 3.51
C SER A 119 3.39 1.98 3.83
N ILE A 120 3.77 1.17 2.83
CA ILE A 120 4.27 -0.22 3.02
C ILE A 120 5.44 -0.30 4.03
N GLN A 121 6.25 0.76 4.15
CA GLN A 121 7.39 0.87 5.05
C GLN A 121 7.03 0.84 6.54
N TYR A 122 5.77 0.90 6.91
CA TYR A 122 5.31 0.88 8.30
C TYR A 122 4.81 -0.50 8.77
N LEU A 123 4.68 -1.47 7.85
CA LEU A 123 4.24 -2.82 8.19
C LEU A 123 5.37 -3.61 8.84
N VAL A 124 5.11 -4.17 10.02
CA VAL A 124 6.02 -5.09 10.72
C VAL A 124 5.69 -6.56 10.40
N ARG A 125 4.52 -6.82 9.81
CA ARG A 125 4.05 -8.14 9.36
C ARG A 125 3.61 -8.08 7.88
N PRO A 126 4.49 -7.59 6.95
CA PRO A 126 4.08 -7.30 5.58
C PRO A 126 3.66 -8.55 4.79
N VAL A 127 4.32 -9.69 5.02
CA VAL A 127 3.99 -10.93 4.29
C VAL A 127 2.61 -11.46 4.66
N GLU A 128 2.26 -11.43 5.95
CA GLU A 128 0.92 -11.84 6.41
C GLU A 128 -0.15 -10.87 5.87
N THR A 129 0.12 -9.57 5.92
CA THR A 129 -0.80 -8.56 5.35
C THR A 129 -0.99 -8.78 3.85
N VAL A 130 0.10 -8.94 3.09
CA VAL A 130 0.04 -9.15 1.62
C VAL A 130 -0.67 -10.47 1.29
N ARG A 131 -0.51 -11.52 2.09
CA ARG A 131 -1.26 -12.77 1.95
C ARG A 131 -2.76 -12.56 2.18
N SER A 132 -3.14 -11.76 3.17
CA SER A 132 -4.53 -11.41 3.38
C SER A 132 -5.09 -10.55 2.24
N VAL A 133 -4.26 -9.66 1.62
CA VAL A 133 -4.64 -8.95 0.39
C VAL A 133 -4.89 -9.93 -0.76
N ALA A 134 -4.04 -10.94 -0.94
CA ALA A 134 -4.23 -11.95 -1.99
C ALA A 134 -5.56 -12.70 -1.82
N ARG A 135 -5.96 -13.02 -0.57
CA ARG A 135 -7.22 -13.67 -0.26
C ARG A 135 -8.45 -12.83 -0.66
N VAL A 136 -8.42 -11.54 -0.39
CA VAL A 136 -9.57 -10.66 -0.67
C VAL A 136 -9.64 -10.19 -2.12
N LEU A 137 -8.59 -10.39 -2.91
CA LEU A 137 -8.59 -10.13 -4.35
C LEU A 137 -9.26 -11.27 -5.11
N ARG A 138 -10.03 -10.93 -6.13
CA ARG A 138 -10.60 -11.88 -7.09
C ARG A 138 -9.48 -12.56 -7.88
N PRO A 139 -9.70 -13.77 -8.41
CA PRO A 139 -8.78 -14.38 -9.37
C PRO A 139 -8.43 -13.42 -10.51
N GLY A 140 -7.13 -13.20 -10.77
CA GLY A 140 -6.64 -12.18 -11.69
C GLY A 140 -6.61 -10.75 -11.15
N GLY A 141 -7.03 -10.55 -9.89
CA GLY A 141 -6.93 -9.26 -9.20
C GLY A 141 -5.48 -8.84 -8.95
N GLN A 142 -5.23 -7.55 -8.86
CA GLN A 142 -3.87 -7.01 -8.78
C GLN A 142 -3.68 -6.10 -7.56
N LEU A 143 -2.47 -6.19 -6.96
CA LEU A 143 -1.97 -5.27 -5.95
C LEU A 143 -0.96 -4.30 -6.57
N CYS A 144 -1.10 -3.02 -6.25
CA CYS A 144 -0.13 -1.97 -6.56
C CYS A 144 0.44 -1.39 -5.26
N VAL A 145 1.75 -1.45 -5.08
CA VAL A 145 2.48 -0.82 -3.98
C VAL A 145 3.31 0.33 -4.54
N ALA A 146 2.86 1.56 -4.30
CA ALA A 146 3.58 2.77 -4.65
C ALA A 146 4.46 3.22 -3.49
N MET A 147 5.74 3.45 -3.76
CA MET A 147 6.76 3.82 -2.76
C MET A 147 7.48 5.10 -3.15
N SER A 148 7.98 5.80 -2.14
CA SER A 148 8.90 6.92 -2.29
C SER A 148 10.02 6.83 -1.24
N HIS A 149 10.88 7.85 -1.16
CA HIS A 149 11.86 7.95 -0.09
C HIS A 149 11.29 8.57 1.19
N ARG A 150 10.08 9.15 1.12
CA ARG A 150 9.42 9.82 2.26
C ARG A 150 8.89 8.81 3.27
N CYS A 151 9.15 9.06 4.55
CA CYS A 151 8.57 8.29 5.65
C CYS A 151 8.57 9.07 6.96
N PHE A 152 7.84 8.57 7.95
CA PHE A 152 8.01 8.91 9.36
C PHE A 152 9.16 8.07 9.92
N PRO A 153 10.35 8.66 10.18
CA PRO A 153 11.55 7.85 10.48
C PRO A 153 11.42 6.96 11.71
N THR A 154 10.64 7.38 12.70
CA THR A 154 10.47 6.61 13.95
C THR A 154 9.58 5.38 13.77
N LYS A 155 8.61 5.43 12.84
CA LYS A 155 7.66 4.34 12.56
C LYS A 155 8.06 3.46 11.38
N ALA A 156 8.92 3.94 10.47
CA ALA A 156 9.42 3.12 9.38
C ALA A 156 10.30 1.99 9.91
N ILE A 157 10.12 0.78 9.35
CA ILE A 157 10.95 -0.39 9.69
C ILE A 157 12.41 -0.15 9.29
N ARG A 158 13.32 -0.80 10.01
CA ARG A 158 14.78 -0.65 9.83
C ARG A 158 15.21 -0.86 8.38
N ALA A 159 14.64 -1.83 7.68
CA ALA A 159 14.97 -2.09 6.29
C ALA A 159 14.78 -0.85 5.40
N PHE A 160 13.67 -0.12 5.55
CA PHE A 160 13.42 1.09 4.76
C PHE A 160 14.30 2.27 5.16
N GLN A 161 14.89 2.27 6.35
CA GLN A 161 15.83 3.28 6.78
C GLN A 161 17.25 3.01 6.28
N GLN A 162 17.66 1.74 6.20
CA GLN A 162 19.05 1.34 5.95
C GLN A 162 19.32 0.88 4.52
N LEU A 163 18.33 0.26 3.86
CA LEU A 163 18.52 -0.27 2.51
C LEU A 163 18.51 0.85 1.45
N PRO A 164 19.34 0.74 0.41
CA PRO A 164 19.26 1.60 -0.76
C PRO A 164 17.93 1.36 -1.52
N PRO A 165 17.47 2.31 -2.34
CA PRO A 165 16.19 2.23 -3.05
C PRO A 165 15.96 0.91 -3.79
N ARG A 166 16.96 0.43 -4.52
CA ARG A 166 16.88 -0.83 -5.27
C ARG A 166 16.56 -2.03 -4.39
N ASP A 167 17.12 -2.08 -3.18
CA ASP A 167 16.92 -3.22 -2.28
C ASP A 167 15.60 -3.11 -1.51
N ARG A 168 15.08 -1.88 -1.27
CA ARG A 168 13.70 -1.66 -0.79
C ARG A 168 12.67 -2.18 -1.81
N ILE A 169 12.88 -1.89 -3.10
CA ILE A 169 12.03 -2.38 -4.19
C ILE A 169 12.03 -3.92 -4.23
N ARG A 170 13.22 -4.53 -4.16
CA ARG A 170 13.36 -6.00 -4.12
C ARG A 170 12.69 -6.61 -2.89
N LEU A 171 12.82 -5.95 -1.73
CA LEU A 171 12.19 -6.39 -0.50
C LEU A 171 10.65 -6.41 -0.63
N VAL A 172 10.07 -5.37 -1.22
CA VAL A 172 8.62 -5.34 -1.46
C VAL A 172 8.21 -6.39 -2.50
N GLY A 173 9.00 -6.59 -3.56
CA GLY A 173 8.77 -7.70 -4.49
C GLY A 173 8.74 -9.06 -3.76
N ALA A 174 9.69 -9.28 -2.84
CA ALA A 174 9.72 -10.51 -2.04
C ALA A 174 8.48 -10.65 -1.11
N TYR A 175 7.93 -9.55 -0.59
CA TYR A 175 6.67 -9.61 0.18
C TYR A 175 5.51 -10.11 -0.69
N LEU A 176 5.42 -9.63 -1.94
CA LEU A 176 4.38 -10.06 -2.87
C LEU A 176 4.55 -11.54 -3.24
N ASP A 177 5.76 -11.97 -3.62
CA ASP A 177 6.07 -13.37 -3.94
C ASP A 177 5.70 -14.31 -2.76
N LEU A 178 6.10 -13.95 -1.53
CA LEU A 178 5.81 -14.70 -0.30
C LEU A 178 4.33 -14.65 0.09
N GLY A 179 3.63 -13.60 -0.30
CA GLY A 179 2.20 -13.40 -0.08
C GLY A 179 1.32 -14.17 -1.06
N GLY A 180 1.91 -14.79 -2.11
CA GLY A 180 1.20 -15.61 -3.08
C GLY A 180 0.79 -14.85 -4.35
N PHE A 181 1.44 -13.72 -4.64
CA PHE A 181 1.28 -13.04 -5.91
C PHE A 181 2.22 -13.61 -6.98
N GLU A 182 1.75 -13.61 -8.21
CA GLU A 182 2.50 -13.95 -9.42
C GLU A 182 2.76 -12.67 -10.24
N GLU A 183 3.56 -12.79 -11.30
CA GLU A 183 3.86 -11.68 -12.22
C GLU A 183 4.35 -10.42 -11.50
N VAL A 184 5.14 -10.61 -10.44
CA VAL A 184 5.67 -9.49 -9.66
C VAL A 184 6.58 -8.64 -10.54
N ALA A 185 6.21 -7.38 -10.73
CA ALA A 185 6.91 -6.45 -11.60
C ALA A 185 7.24 -5.13 -10.90
N PHE A 186 8.30 -4.49 -11.38
CA PHE A 186 8.73 -3.16 -10.94
C PHE A 186 8.62 -2.16 -12.09
N VAL A 187 8.05 -0.98 -11.79
CA VAL A 187 7.96 0.17 -12.70
C VAL A 187 8.46 1.41 -11.99
N ASP A 188 9.42 2.11 -12.58
CA ASP A 188 9.86 3.43 -12.12
C ASP A 188 9.02 4.50 -12.83
N ARG A 189 8.24 5.24 -12.04
CA ARG A 189 7.41 6.38 -12.48
C ARG A 189 7.90 7.69 -11.86
N SER A 190 9.16 7.71 -11.41
CA SER A 190 9.76 8.92 -10.86
C SER A 190 9.69 10.07 -11.84
N PRO A 191 9.13 11.22 -11.46
CA PRO A 191 9.15 12.40 -12.34
C PRO A 191 10.60 12.91 -12.51
N PRO A 192 10.89 13.69 -13.55
CA PRO A 192 12.22 14.27 -13.76
C PRO A 192 12.70 15.17 -12.63
N SER A 193 11.78 15.70 -11.85
CA SER A 193 12.03 16.51 -10.64
C SER A 193 11.00 16.16 -9.57
N GLY A 194 11.37 16.23 -8.31
CA GLY A 194 10.50 15.91 -7.18
C GLY A 194 10.89 14.62 -6.46
N ASP A 195 9.97 14.09 -5.68
CA ASP A 195 10.19 12.84 -4.94
C ASP A 195 10.18 11.64 -5.90
N PRO A 196 11.00 10.60 -5.69
CA PRO A 196 10.94 9.40 -6.52
C PRO A 196 9.61 8.65 -6.33
N LEU A 197 9.17 7.97 -7.40
CA LEU A 197 8.00 7.10 -7.39
C LEU A 197 8.36 5.71 -7.93
N TRP A 198 8.43 4.74 -7.05
CA TRP A 198 8.73 3.34 -7.35
C TRP A 198 7.49 2.50 -7.12
N ILE A 199 7.10 1.72 -8.11
CA ILE A 199 5.87 0.94 -8.08
C ILE A 199 6.21 -0.54 -8.22
N VAL A 200 5.70 -1.35 -7.30
CA VAL A 200 5.74 -2.81 -7.38
C VAL A 200 4.30 -3.30 -7.54
N THR A 201 4.07 -4.13 -8.53
CA THR A 201 2.77 -4.76 -8.76
C THR A 201 2.88 -6.27 -8.68
N GLY A 202 1.78 -6.95 -8.39
CA GLY A 202 1.64 -8.38 -8.48
C GLY A 202 0.20 -8.76 -8.75
N GLN A 203 -0.04 -9.94 -9.28
CA GLN A 203 -1.36 -10.47 -9.62
C GLN A 203 -1.62 -11.76 -8.87
N VAL A 204 -2.85 -11.97 -8.40
CA VAL A 204 -3.28 -13.27 -7.91
C VAL A 204 -3.55 -14.19 -9.09
N SER A 205 -3.25 -15.50 -8.92
CA SER A 205 -3.51 -16.49 -9.99
C SER A 205 -4.92 -16.34 -10.54
N GLY A 206 -5.02 -16.35 -11.86
CA GLY A 206 -6.30 -16.40 -12.56
C GLY A 206 -6.94 -17.80 -12.45
N PRO A 207 -8.16 -17.96 -12.97
CA PRO A 207 -8.83 -19.24 -13.02
C PRO A 207 -8.12 -20.22 -13.96
#